data_a4b898e8c4279170fdb44fec4d2aa73f
#
_entry.id   a4b898e8c4279170fdb44fec4d2aa73f
#
_cell.length_a   1.000
_cell.length_b   1.000
_cell.length_c   1.000
_cell.angle_alpha   90.00
_cell.angle_beta   90.00
_cell.angle_gamma   90.00
#
_symmetry.space_group_name_H-M   'P 1'
#
loop_
_entity.id
_entity.type
_entity.pdbx_description
1 polymer ?
#
loop_
_entity_poly.entity_id
_entity_poly.type
_entity_poly.pdbx_seq_one_letter_code
_entity_poly.pdbx_strand_id
1 'polypeptide(L)'
;MKKRFIIIIVLFHLLLAAAIPLLMRYWPFIQQYVPQMTPTAALPAPPDNLAAMARRQIGVTLKYDPTYESIAYPGGDIPIERGVCTDVVIRAMRLKGIDLQQEVHEDMAHHFSVYPKNWGLKRPDKNIDHRRVPNLQTYFTRRGWNLPITDNPADYKPGDIVTCRVTSGRPHIMIVSDRADSDGTPMVIHNLGNGTRENPQLFTFELTGHYRPVYKQKKAPRTAP
;
A
#
# COMPACT_ATOMS: atom_id res chain seq x y z
N MET A 1 -23.34 11.01 -54.82
CA MET A 1 -22.46 10.90 -53.64
C MET A 1 -21.67 9.58 -53.61
N LYS A 2 -22.26 8.41 -53.86
CA LYS A 2 -21.57 7.09 -53.79
C LYS A 2 -20.34 6.93 -54.74
N LYS A 3 -20.35 7.48 -55.95
CA LYS A 3 -19.20 7.37 -56.88
C LYS A 3 -17.94 8.14 -56.41
N ARG A 4 -18.09 9.30 -55.77
CA ARG A 4 -16.97 10.07 -55.23
C ARG A 4 -16.32 9.36 -54.01
N PHE A 5 -17.08 8.68 -53.21
CA PHE A 5 -16.57 7.93 -52.06
C PHE A 5 -15.77 6.69 -52.47
N ILE A 6 -16.21 6.00 -53.52
CA ILE A 6 -15.49 4.84 -54.10
C ILE A 6 -14.14 5.27 -54.67
N ILE A 7 -14.09 6.40 -55.37
CA ILE A 7 -12.85 6.92 -55.94
C ILE A 7 -11.83 7.29 -54.87
N ILE A 8 -12.28 7.87 -53.76
CA ILE A 8 -11.39 8.21 -52.60
C ILE A 8 -10.82 6.95 -51.98
N ILE A 9 -11.62 5.90 -51.79
CA ILE A 9 -11.17 4.63 -51.21
C ILE A 9 -10.16 3.95 -52.13
N VAL A 10 -10.39 3.92 -53.45
CA VAL A 10 -9.47 3.32 -54.39
C VAL A 10 -8.15 4.09 -54.44
N LEU A 11 -8.17 5.41 -54.46
CA LEU A 11 -6.97 6.25 -54.42
C LEU A 11 -6.17 6.04 -53.13
N PHE A 12 -6.86 5.91 -51.99
CA PHE A 12 -6.20 5.63 -50.69
C PHE A 12 -5.49 4.27 -50.68
N HIS A 13 -6.11 3.22 -51.25
CA HIS A 13 -5.49 1.90 -51.35
C HIS A 13 -4.32 1.88 -52.35
N LEU A 14 -4.41 2.62 -53.43
CA LEU A 14 -3.30 2.76 -54.40
C LEU A 14 -2.11 3.50 -53.78
N LEU A 15 -2.36 4.55 -53.00
CA LEU A 15 -1.30 5.27 -52.26
C LEU A 15 -0.65 4.38 -51.18
N LEU A 16 -1.43 3.59 -50.45
CA LEU A 16 -0.91 2.61 -49.49
C LEU A 16 -0.07 1.53 -50.18
N ALA A 17 -0.54 1.00 -51.33
CA ALA A 17 0.18 -0.03 -52.07
C ALA A 17 1.51 0.48 -52.65
N ALA A 18 1.61 1.76 -52.98
CA ALA A 18 2.86 2.40 -53.45
C ALA A 18 3.80 2.74 -52.27
N ALA A 19 3.26 3.08 -51.08
CA ALA A 19 4.05 3.46 -49.93
C ALA A 19 4.73 2.26 -49.24
N ILE A 20 4.09 1.07 -49.24
CA ILE A 20 4.61 -0.14 -48.58
C ILE A 20 5.98 -0.58 -49.17
N PRO A 21 6.17 -0.71 -50.49
CA PRO A 21 7.47 -1.08 -51.04
C PRO A 21 8.56 -0.04 -50.74
N LEU A 22 8.19 1.24 -50.72
CA LEU A 22 9.12 2.32 -50.38
C LEU A 22 9.57 2.23 -48.94
N LEU A 23 8.64 2.01 -47.99
CA LEU A 23 8.94 1.80 -46.58
C LEU A 23 9.78 0.54 -46.35
N MET A 24 9.50 -0.55 -47.05
CA MET A 24 10.29 -1.78 -46.99
C MET A 24 11.72 -1.59 -47.49
N ARG A 25 11.93 -0.74 -48.52
CA ARG A 25 13.25 -0.42 -49.05
C ARG A 25 14.11 0.39 -48.08
N TYR A 26 13.46 1.23 -47.24
CA TYR A 26 14.14 2.04 -46.23
C TYR A 26 14.18 1.41 -44.87
N TRP A 27 13.48 0.28 -44.66
CA TRP A 27 13.42 -0.43 -43.38
C TRP A 27 14.79 -0.80 -42.79
N PRO A 28 15.76 -1.34 -43.57
CA PRO A 28 17.10 -1.62 -43.03
C PRO A 28 17.82 -0.36 -42.56
N PHE A 29 17.58 0.78 -43.24
CA PHE A 29 18.15 2.07 -42.86
C PHE A 29 17.56 2.63 -41.60
N ILE A 30 16.26 2.41 -41.36
CA ILE A 30 15.56 2.84 -40.14
C ILE A 30 16.03 2.02 -38.97
N GLN A 31 16.24 0.72 -39.13
CA GLN A 31 16.68 -0.17 -38.03
C GLN A 31 18.04 0.22 -37.42
N GLN A 32 18.95 0.84 -38.20
CA GLN A 32 20.23 1.29 -37.62
C GLN A 32 20.10 2.52 -36.72
N TYR A 33 19.00 3.30 -36.87
CA TYR A 33 18.70 4.45 -36.00
C TYR A 33 17.72 4.15 -34.89
N VAL A 34 17.10 2.94 -34.85
CA VAL A 34 16.32 2.49 -33.69
C VAL A 34 17.34 2.08 -32.64
N PRO A 35 17.41 2.79 -31.51
CA PRO A 35 18.27 2.35 -30.43
C PRO A 35 17.94 0.88 -30.10
N GLN A 36 18.94 0.01 -30.23
CA GLN A 36 18.81 -1.36 -29.73
C GLN A 36 18.52 -1.21 -28.23
N MET A 37 17.24 -1.26 -27.86
CA MET A 37 16.87 -1.37 -26.46
C MET A 37 17.43 -2.72 -25.99
N THR A 38 18.66 -2.68 -25.46
CA THR A 38 19.12 -3.81 -24.64
C THR A 38 18.02 -4.10 -23.66
N PRO A 39 17.61 -5.35 -23.45
CA PRO A 39 16.64 -5.68 -22.43
C PRO A 39 17.13 -5.02 -21.14
N THR A 40 16.43 -3.98 -20.71
CA THR A 40 16.75 -3.30 -19.45
C THR A 40 16.79 -4.42 -18.44
N ALA A 41 17.94 -4.61 -17.78
CA ALA A 41 18.05 -5.59 -16.72
C ALA A 41 16.79 -5.43 -15.85
N ALA A 42 16.04 -6.51 -15.67
CA ALA A 42 14.79 -6.46 -14.96
C ALA A 42 15.05 -5.72 -13.65
N LEU A 43 14.35 -4.62 -13.43
CA LEU A 43 14.48 -3.87 -12.19
C LEU A 43 14.36 -4.87 -11.04
N PRO A 44 15.26 -4.80 -10.04
CA PRO A 44 15.18 -5.71 -8.91
C PRO A 44 13.73 -5.70 -8.38
N ALA A 45 13.20 -6.88 -8.12
CA ALA A 45 11.85 -7.00 -7.58
C ALA A 45 11.72 -6.04 -6.39
N PRO A 46 10.64 -5.24 -6.30
CA PRO A 46 10.47 -4.31 -5.20
C PRO A 46 10.61 -5.07 -3.87
N PRO A 47 11.27 -4.48 -2.87
CA PRO A 47 11.50 -5.16 -1.60
C PRO A 47 10.19 -5.71 -1.05
N ASP A 48 10.18 -7.00 -0.66
CA ASP A 48 9.01 -7.67 -0.10
C ASP A 48 8.87 -7.33 1.40
N ASN A 49 8.72 -6.04 1.69
CA ASN A 49 8.48 -5.52 3.03
C ASN A 49 7.16 -4.75 3.10
N LEU A 50 6.69 -4.48 4.31
CA LEU A 50 5.41 -3.81 4.54
C LEU A 50 5.39 -2.38 3.96
N ALA A 51 6.53 -1.67 3.97
CA ALA A 51 6.65 -0.34 3.38
C ALA A 51 6.38 -0.36 1.87
N ALA A 52 6.95 -1.32 1.15
CA ALA A 52 6.69 -1.48 -0.28
C ALA A 52 5.21 -1.77 -0.56
N MET A 53 4.55 -2.56 0.29
CA MET A 53 3.11 -2.82 0.17
C MET A 53 2.27 -1.56 0.45
N ALA A 54 2.63 -0.79 1.47
CA ALA A 54 1.95 0.46 1.81
C ALA A 54 2.11 1.51 0.69
N ARG A 55 3.29 1.61 0.09
CA ARG A 55 3.60 2.57 -0.97
C ARG A 55 2.71 2.42 -2.20
N ARG A 56 2.17 1.22 -2.46
CA ARG A 56 1.21 0.98 -3.56
C ARG A 56 -0.08 1.80 -3.44
N GLN A 57 -0.37 2.35 -2.26
CA GLN A 57 -1.55 3.16 -2.00
C GLN A 57 -1.33 4.65 -2.28
N ILE A 58 -0.07 5.10 -2.50
CA ILE A 58 0.26 6.48 -2.86
C ILE A 58 -0.27 6.77 -4.25
N GLY A 59 -1.04 7.85 -4.40
CA GLY A 59 -1.72 8.20 -5.64
C GLY A 59 -2.98 7.37 -5.92
N VAL A 60 -3.31 6.38 -5.09
CA VAL A 60 -4.53 5.55 -5.19
C VAL A 60 -5.52 5.94 -4.10
N THR A 61 -5.13 5.90 -2.83
CA THR A 61 -5.95 6.41 -1.72
C THR A 61 -5.75 7.92 -1.62
N LEU A 62 -6.74 8.68 -2.06
CA LEU A 62 -6.64 10.13 -2.25
C LEU A 62 -7.31 10.96 -1.15
N LYS A 63 -8.23 10.33 -0.37
CA LYS A 63 -9.05 11.04 0.63
C LYS A 63 -8.92 10.39 1.99
N TYR A 64 -9.01 11.22 3.04
CA TYR A 64 -9.21 10.76 4.41
C TYR A 64 -10.70 10.68 4.71
N ASP A 65 -11.20 9.48 5.03
CA ASP A 65 -12.63 9.26 5.28
C ASP A 65 -12.82 8.34 6.50
N PRO A 66 -13.24 8.92 7.65
CA PRO A 66 -13.49 8.17 8.88
C PRO A 66 -14.92 7.60 8.97
N THR A 67 -15.73 7.72 7.93
CA THR A 67 -17.14 7.29 7.95
C THR A 67 -17.23 5.81 8.29
N TYR A 68 -18.18 5.48 9.17
CA TYR A 68 -18.52 4.10 9.49
C TYR A 68 -19.29 3.47 8.32
N GLU A 69 -18.86 2.27 7.94
CA GLU A 69 -19.51 1.47 6.91
C GLU A 69 -19.63 0.01 7.34
N SER A 70 -20.71 -0.62 6.92
CA SER A 70 -20.86 -2.06 7.00
C SER A 70 -20.09 -2.70 5.83
N ILE A 71 -19.10 -3.50 6.15
CA ILE A 71 -18.23 -4.13 5.15
C ILE A 71 -18.31 -5.65 5.25
N ALA A 72 -17.90 -6.34 4.19
CA ALA A 72 -17.81 -7.81 4.20
C ALA A 72 -16.89 -8.30 5.35
N TYR A 73 -17.05 -9.55 5.73
CA TYR A 73 -16.21 -10.20 6.74
C TYR A 73 -16.02 -11.69 6.39
N PRO A 74 -14.77 -12.23 6.42
CA PRO A 74 -13.52 -11.49 6.51
C PRO A 74 -13.16 -10.76 5.21
N GLY A 75 -12.07 -9.99 5.23
CA GLY A 75 -11.49 -9.37 4.03
C GLY A 75 -12.21 -8.12 3.53
N GLY A 76 -13.17 -7.57 4.30
CA GLY A 76 -13.90 -6.37 3.92
C GLY A 76 -13.01 -5.12 3.90
N ASP A 77 -13.27 -4.25 2.93
CA ASP A 77 -12.61 -2.96 2.80
C ASP A 77 -13.63 -1.90 2.34
N ILE A 78 -13.31 -0.65 2.55
CA ILE A 78 -13.99 0.49 1.93
C ILE A 78 -13.36 0.77 0.55
N PRO A 79 -13.99 1.55 -0.34
CA PRO A 79 -13.39 1.93 -1.62
C PRO A 79 -11.96 2.42 -1.48
N ILE A 80 -11.06 1.93 -2.35
CA ILE A 80 -9.61 2.11 -2.24
C ILE A 80 -9.18 3.59 -2.32
N GLU A 81 -9.98 4.43 -2.96
CA GLU A 81 -9.71 5.86 -3.17
C GLU A 81 -9.77 6.67 -1.87
N ARG A 82 -10.32 6.08 -0.82
CA ARG A 82 -10.47 6.71 0.48
C ARG A 82 -10.11 5.78 1.62
N GLY A 83 -9.83 6.34 2.78
CA GLY A 83 -9.48 5.58 3.97
C GLY A 83 -8.92 6.47 5.07
N VAL A 84 -8.63 5.88 6.21
CA VAL A 84 -7.93 6.52 7.33
C VAL A 84 -6.52 5.96 7.47
N CYS A 85 -5.78 6.42 8.48
CA CYS A 85 -4.40 5.97 8.72
C CYS A 85 -4.29 4.45 8.93
N THR A 86 -5.26 3.82 9.58
CA THR A 86 -5.29 2.37 9.80
C THR A 86 -5.52 1.60 8.52
N ASP A 87 -6.29 2.12 7.55
CA ASP A 87 -6.55 1.44 6.29
C ASP A 87 -5.25 1.25 5.47
N VAL A 88 -4.29 2.19 5.60
CA VAL A 88 -2.96 2.05 4.99
C VAL A 88 -2.25 0.80 5.52
N VAL A 89 -2.30 0.58 6.83
CA VAL A 89 -1.69 -0.58 7.50
C VAL A 89 -2.46 -1.85 7.17
N ILE A 90 -3.79 -1.84 7.27
CA ILE A 90 -4.67 -2.99 7.00
C ILE A 90 -4.44 -3.52 5.60
N ARG A 91 -4.45 -2.66 4.58
CA ARG A 91 -4.26 -3.02 3.18
C ARG A 91 -2.86 -3.56 2.92
N ALA A 92 -1.83 -2.94 3.52
CA ALA A 92 -0.46 -3.41 3.39
C ALA A 92 -0.27 -4.78 4.05
N MET A 93 -0.82 -5.01 5.25
CA MET A 93 -0.77 -6.29 5.96
C MET A 93 -1.52 -7.39 5.19
N ARG A 94 -2.64 -7.06 4.54
CA ARG A 94 -3.40 -7.99 3.71
C ARG A 94 -2.58 -8.50 2.52
N LEU A 95 -1.76 -7.64 1.90
CA LEU A 95 -0.82 -8.06 0.85
C LEU A 95 0.28 -8.98 1.38
N LYS A 96 0.55 -8.95 2.68
CA LYS A 96 1.44 -9.90 3.38
C LYS A 96 0.72 -11.14 3.90
N GLY A 97 -0.57 -11.29 3.56
CA GLY A 97 -1.39 -12.45 3.95
C GLY A 97 -1.96 -12.39 5.37
N ILE A 98 -1.98 -11.22 5.99
CA ILE A 98 -2.58 -11.00 7.31
C ILE A 98 -3.80 -10.09 7.15
N ASP A 99 -5.00 -10.62 7.41
CA ASP A 99 -6.23 -9.82 7.45
C ASP A 99 -6.47 -9.30 8.87
N LEU A 100 -6.09 -8.04 9.11
CA LEU A 100 -6.27 -7.41 10.42
C LEU A 100 -7.74 -7.27 10.83
N GLN A 101 -8.70 -7.25 9.87
CA GLN A 101 -10.11 -7.27 10.20
C GLN A 101 -10.48 -8.55 10.94
N GLN A 102 -10.07 -9.68 10.39
CA GLN A 102 -10.32 -10.99 10.97
C GLN A 102 -9.54 -11.19 12.27
N GLU A 103 -8.23 -10.98 12.23
CA GLU A 103 -7.33 -11.23 13.36
C GLU A 103 -7.70 -10.41 14.62
N VAL A 104 -8.01 -9.11 14.44
CA VAL A 104 -8.41 -8.24 15.56
C VAL A 104 -9.80 -8.62 16.07
N HIS A 105 -10.75 -8.91 15.18
CA HIS A 105 -12.10 -9.29 15.59
C HIS A 105 -12.11 -10.58 16.38
N GLU A 106 -11.39 -11.60 15.94
CA GLU A 106 -11.28 -12.90 16.63
C GLU A 106 -10.56 -12.76 17.98
N ASP A 107 -9.45 -12.01 18.03
CA ASP A 107 -8.76 -11.77 19.32
C ASP A 107 -9.66 -10.98 20.29
N MET A 108 -10.37 -9.96 19.81
CA MET A 108 -11.33 -9.20 20.63
C MET A 108 -12.50 -10.06 21.11
N ALA A 109 -12.99 -11.00 20.30
CA ALA A 109 -14.09 -11.89 20.69
C ALA A 109 -13.70 -12.73 21.92
N HIS A 110 -12.44 -13.18 22.00
CA HIS A 110 -11.94 -13.98 23.11
C HIS A 110 -11.43 -13.14 24.30
N HIS A 111 -11.00 -11.91 24.05
CA HIS A 111 -10.29 -11.08 25.01
C HIS A 111 -10.83 -9.64 25.12
N PHE A 112 -12.13 -9.45 24.94
CA PHE A 112 -12.74 -8.13 24.85
C PHE A 112 -12.43 -7.22 26.04
N SER A 113 -12.25 -7.78 27.25
CA SER A 113 -11.97 -7.03 28.47
C SER A 113 -10.65 -6.26 28.45
N VAL A 114 -9.63 -6.72 27.71
CA VAL A 114 -8.31 -6.08 27.65
C VAL A 114 -8.22 -4.97 26.60
N TYR A 115 -9.22 -4.87 25.73
CA TYR A 115 -9.28 -3.82 24.73
C TYR A 115 -9.85 -2.52 25.27
N PRO A 116 -9.42 -1.34 24.72
CA PRO A 116 -9.92 -0.04 25.15
C PRO A 116 -11.44 0.09 25.03
N LYS A 117 -12.07 0.72 26.03
CA LYS A 117 -13.53 0.93 26.10
C LYS A 117 -13.96 2.33 25.62
N ASN A 118 -13.13 2.99 24.82
CA ASN A 118 -13.29 4.40 24.44
C ASN A 118 -14.59 4.72 23.69
N TRP A 119 -15.25 3.71 23.12
CA TRP A 119 -16.45 3.90 22.29
C TRP A 119 -17.73 3.31 22.90
N GLY A 120 -17.66 2.87 24.15
CA GLY A 120 -18.82 2.34 24.89
C GLY A 120 -19.40 1.03 24.32
N LEU A 121 -18.69 0.34 23.44
CA LEU A 121 -19.15 -0.93 22.90
C LEU A 121 -19.16 -2.01 23.97
N LYS A 122 -20.20 -2.85 23.92
CA LYS A 122 -20.36 -4.02 24.81
C LYS A 122 -19.85 -5.32 24.19
N ARG A 123 -19.55 -5.31 22.91
CA ARG A 123 -19.06 -6.45 22.12
C ARG A 123 -18.20 -5.95 20.94
N PRO A 124 -17.35 -6.80 20.35
CA PRO A 124 -16.60 -6.45 19.14
C PRO A 124 -17.52 -6.07 17.97
N ASP A 125 -17.02 -5.14 17.16
CA ASP A 125 -17.64 -4.71 15.90
C ASP A 125 -16.68 -4.94 14.72
N LYS A 126 -16.95 -5.98 13.93
CA LYS A 126 -16.14 -6.39 12.79
C LYS A 126 -15.95 -5.33 11.70
N ASN A 127 -16.80 -4.31 11.67
CA ASN A 127 -16.74 -3.26 10.65
C ASN A 127 -15.73 -2.17 10.99
N ILE A 128 -15.41 -1.95 12.30
CA ILE A 128 -14.65 -0.77 12.71
C ILE A 128 -13.49 -1.07 13.66
N ASP A 129 -13.48 -2.17 14.39
CA ASP A 129 -12.51 -2.39 15.46
C ASP A 129 -11.07 -2.42 14.97
N HIS A 130 -10.81 -3.02 13.82
CA HIS A 130 -9.50 -3.03 13.16
C HIS A 130 -9.10 -1.66 12.58
N ARG A 131 -10.05 -0.73 12.43
CA ARG A 131 -9.81 0.64 11.96
C ARG A 131 -9.55 1.65 13.09
N ARG A 132 -9.37 1.15 14.33
CA ARG A 132 -9.11 1.96 15.53
C ARG A 132 -7.69 1.75 16.02
N VAL A 133 -6.87 2.82 16.01
CA VAL A 133 -5.46 2.75 16.41
C VAL A 133 -5.26 2.12 17.80
N PRO A 134 -6.01 2.48 18.87
CA PRO A 134 -5.84 1.86 20.18
C PRO A 134 -6.13 0.35 20.21
N ASN A 135 -7.04 -0.13 19.37
CA ASN A 135 -7.28 -1.58 19.24
C ASN A 135 -6.10 -2.28 18.55
N LEU A 136 -5.55 -1.67 17.48
CA LEU A 136 -4.37 -2.20 16.82
C LEU A 136 -3.16 -2.24 17.75
N GLN A 137 -2.95 -1.19 18.57
CA GLN A 137 -1.89 -1.17 19.60
C GLN A 137 -2.03 -2.35 20.56
N THR A 138 -3.24 -2.59 21.08
CA THR A 138 -3.53 -3.72 21.97
C THR A 138 -3.25 -5.04 21.25
N TYR A 139 -3.75 -5.21 20.04
CA TYR A 139 -3.54 -6.42 19.25
C TYR A 139 -2.06 -6.68 18.99
N PHE A 140 -1.30 -5.69 18.52
CA PHE A 140 0.13 -5.84 18.23
C PHE A 140 0.94 -6.19 19.48
N THR A 141 0.62 -5.59 20.61
CA THR A 141 1.24 -5.92 21.89
C THR A 141 0.95 -7.37 22.31
N ARG A 142 -0.29 -7.82 22.16
CA ARG A 142 -0.67 -9.20 22.45
C ARG A 142 -0.02 -10.22 21.50
N ARG A 143 0.32 -9.79 20.28
CA ARG A 143 1.12 -10.58 19.32
C ARG A 143 2.61 -10.60 19.66
N GLY A 144 3.06 -9.85 20.65
CA GLY A 144 4.48 -9.73 21.01
C GLY A 144 5.31 -8.96 19.99
N TRP A 145 4.69 -8.06 19.23
CA TRP A 145 5.38 -7.26 18.19
C TRP A 145 5.96 -5.95 18.71
N ASN A 146 5.66 -5.58 19.95
CA ASN A 146 6.11 -4.34 20.55
C ASN A 146 7.63 -4.28 20.71
N LEU A 147 8.20 -3.13 20.40
CA LEU A 147 9.61 -2.76 20.58
C LEU A 147 9.70 -1.53 21.48
N PRO A 148 10.88 -1.25 22.06
CA PRO A 148 11.11 0.01 22.74
C PRO A 148 10.92 1.20 21.78
N ILE A 149 10.38 2.29 22.33
CA ILE A 149 10.39 3.59 21.67
C ILE A 149 11.71 4.27 22.02
N THR A 150 12.47 4.72 21.02
CA THR A 150 13.76 5.39 21.18
C THR A 150 13.80 6.64 20.31
N ASP A 151 14.76 7.52 20.57
CA ASP A 151 15.04 8.69 19.71
C ASP A 151 16.08 8.39 18.62
N ASN A 152 16.59 7.15 18.56
CA ASN A 152 17.57 6.75 17.57
C ASN A 152 16.89 6.25 16.29
N PRO A 153 17.02 6.96 15.14
CA PRO A 153 16.42 6.55 13.87
C PRO A 153 16.81 5.15 13.41
N ALA A 154 18.01 4.68 13.79
CA ALA A 154 18.51 3.37 13.37
C ALA A 154 17.76 2.19 13.98
N ASP A 155 16.95 2.40 15.03
CA ASP A 155 16.13 1.35 15.66
C ASP A 155 14.87 1.03 14.86
N TYR A 156 14.44 1.96 14.01
CA TYR A 156 13.24 1.86 13.18
C TYR A 156 13.58 1.26 11.82
N LYS A 157 13.11 0.05 11.55
CA LYS A 157 13.42 -0.69 10.32
C LYS A 157 12.29 -0.57 9.31
N PRO A 158 12.58 -0.67 8.00
CA PRO A 158 11.56 -0.69 6.96
C PRO A 158 10.47 -1.73 7.23
N GLY A 159 9.22 -1.26 7.25
CA GLY A 159 8.06 -2.11 7.54
C GLY A 159 7.67 -2.19 9.01
N ASP A 160 8.41 -1.57 9.91
CA ASP A 160 7.92 -1.36 11.28
C ASP A 160 6.67 -0.50 11.26
N ILE A 161 5.80 -0.72 12.24
CA ILE A 161 4.60 0.08 12.45
C ILE A 161 4.84 0.96 13.67
N VAL A 162 4.57 2.25 13.55
CA VAL A 162 4.64 3.20 14.66
C VAL A 162 3.31 3.88 14.88
N THR A 163 3.00 4.17 16.13
CA THR A 163 1.84 4.98 16.51
C THR A 163 2.28 6.25 17.21
N CYS A 164 1.50 7.32 17.08
CA CYS A 164 1.80 8.60 17.70
C CYS A 164 0.52 9.35 18.11
N ARG A 165 0.67 10.47 18.82
CA ARG A 165 -0.36 11.47 19.03
C ARG A 165 -0.11 12.67 18.13
N VAL A 166 -1.01 12.93 17.19
CA VAL A 166 -0.94 14.14 16.40
C VAL A 166 -1.31 15.37 17.24
N THR A 167 -1.01 16.57 16.75
CA THR A 167 -1.23 17.85 17.48
C THR A 167 -2.63 18.01 18.07
N SER A 168 -3.66 17.44 17.45
CA SER A 168 -5.02 17.43 17.99
C SER A 168 -5.25 16.43 19.13
N GLY A 169 -4.22 15.72 19.59
CA GLY A 169 -4.30 14.64 20.59
C GLY A 169 -4.84 13.32 20.08
N ARG A 170 -5.26 13.24 18.82
CA ARG A 170 -5.81 12.00 18.24
C ARG A 170 -4.71 10.98 17.98
N PRO A 171 -4.98 9.68 18.23
CA PRO A 171 -4.05 8.62 17.90
C PRO A 171 -3.92 8.48 16.37
N HIS A 172 -2.70 8.23 15.92
CA HIS A 172 -2.35 8.03 14.53
C HIS A 172 -1.40 6.85 14.37
N ILE A 173 -1.34 6.26 13.17
CA ILE A 173 -0.51 5.10 12.86
C ILE A 173 0.17 5.28 11.51
N MET A 174 1.41 4.81 11.41
CA MET A 174 2.28 4.98 10.24
C MET A 174 3.10 3.71 10.04
N ILE A 175 3.59 3.49 8.81
CA ILE A 175 4.55 2.43 8.47
C ILE A 175 5.90 3.09 8.18
N VAL A 176 6.96 2.60 8.79
CA VAL A 176 8.34 3.04 8.55
C VAL A 176 8.76 2.64 7.14
N SER A 177 9.24 3.61 6.37
CA SER A 177 9.69 3.43 4.99
C SER A 177 11.11 2.83 4.91
N ASP A 178 11.46 2.31 3.74
CA ASP A 178 12.81 1.97 3.31
C ASP A 178 13.55 3.15 2.68
N ARG A 179 12.95 4.35 2.71
CA ARG A 179 13.55 5.62 2.30
C ARG A 179 13.77 6.49 3.51
N ALA A 180 14.79 7.31 3.43
CA ALA A 180 15.15 8.29 4.47
C ALA A 180 15.11 9.71 3.89
N ASP A 181 15.02 10.69 4.78
CA ASP A 181 15.21 12.10 4.46
C ASP A 181 16.71 12.44 4.32
N SER A 182 17.00 13.73 4.15
CA SER A 182 18.39 14.24 4.00
C SER A 182 19.28 13.94 5.20
N ASP A 183 18.70 13.78 6.38
CA ASP A 183 19.41 13.58 7.65
C ASP A 183 19.55 12.08 8.01
N GLY A 184 19.08 11.21 7.11
CA GLY A 184 19.13 9.77 7.30
C GLY A 184 18.00 9.23 8.19
N THR A 185 17.02 10.06 8.58
CA THR A 185 15.84 9.61 9.33
C THR A 185 14.86 8.89 8.41
N PRO A 186 14.40 7.69 8.76
CA PRO A 186 13.40 6.99 7.95
C PRO A 186 12.14 7.83 7.73
N MET A 187 11.67 7.88 6.48
CA MET A 187 10.35 8.42 6.17
C MET A 187 9.25 7.49 6.69
N VAL A 188 8.02 7.96 6.69
CA VAL A 188 6.85 7.15 7.07
C VAL A 188 5.77 7.22 6.00
N ILE A 189 5.02 6.12 5.84
CA ILE A 189 3.90 6.02 4.91
C ILE A 189 2.61 5.99 5.73
N HIS A 190 1.71 6.94 5.48
CA HIS A 190 0.48 7.11 6.23
C HIS A 190 -0.58 7.93 5.46
N ASN A 191 -1.79 8.04 6.00
CA ASN A 191 -2.81 8.99 5.57
C ASN A 191 -3.20 9.87 6.77
N LEU A 192 -2.81 11.15 6.72
CA LEU A 192 -3.09 12.14 7.78
C LEU A 192 -4.12 13.21 7.34
N GLY A 193 -4.82 13.00 6.23
CA GLY A 193 -5.85 13.95 5.75
C GLY A 193 -5.96 14.04 4.23
N ASN A 194 -4.85 14.02 3.51
CA ASN A 194 -4.79 14.27 2.07
C ASN A 194 -4.41 13.02 1.26
N GLY A 195 -4.95 11.86 1.61
CA GLY A 195 -4.61 10.58 1.00
C GLY A 195 -3.30 9.99 1.53
N THR A 196 -2.96 8.81 1.02
CA THR A 196 -1.73 8.11 1.43
C THR A 196 -0.50 8.82 0.87
N ARG A 197 0.47 9.12 1.74
CA ARG A 197 1.71 9.81 1.41
C ARG A 197 2.90 9.20 2.13
N GLU A 198 4.10 9.46 1.61
CA GLU A 198 5.37 9.14 2.23
C GLU A 198 6.05 10.46 2.62
N ASN A 199 6.25 10.67 3.92
CA ASN A 199 6.70 11.96 4.47
C ASN A 199 7.81 11.77 5.52
N PRO A 200 8.71 12.77 5.73
CA PRO A 200 9.74 12.75 6.77
C PRO A 200 9.14 13.13 8.14
N GLN A 201 8.23 12.31 8.68
CA GLN A 201 7.43 12.62 9.87
C GLN A 201 7.57 11.60 11.00
N LEU A 202 8.61 10.76 11.00
CA LEU A 202 8.78 9.72 12.02
C LEU A 202 8.75 10.29 13.44
N PHE A 203 9.48 11.36 13.68
CA PHE A 203 9.60 12.01 15.01
C PHE A 203 8.89 13.37 15.10
N THR A 204 8.01 13.68 14.14
CA THR A 204 7.24 14.95 14.18
C THR A 204 6.26 14.99 15.35
N PHE A 205 5.76 13.82 15.77
CA PHE A 205 4.78 13.68 16.85
C PHE A 205 5.30 12.74 17.93
N GLU A 206 4.79 12.88 19.15
CA GLU A 206 5.09 11.97 20.26
C GLU A 206 4.70 10.55 19.89
N LEU A 207 5.68 9.66 19.81
CA LEU A 207 5.45 8.24 19.55
C LEU A 207 4.81 7.57 20.77
N THR A 208 3.81 6.73 20.52
CA THR A 208 3.04 5.99 21.54
C THR A 208 3.14 4.48 21.39
N GLY A 209 3.86 4.00 20.37
CA GLY A 209 4.11 2.59 20.12
C GLY A 209 5.05 2.37 18.95
N HIS A 210 5.84 1.29 19.05
CA HIS A 210 6.73 0.81 18.00
C HIS A 210 6.55 -0.71 17.90
N TYR A 211 6.25 -1.21 16.71
CA TYR A 211 5.89 -2.62 16.50
C TYR A 211 6.59 -3.16 15.25
N ARG A 212 7.12 -4.39 15.35
CA ARG A 212 7.70 -5.12 14.22
C ARG A 212 6.90 -6.39 13.97
N PRO A 213 6.06 -6.41 12.92
CA PRO A 213 5.26 -7.57 12.58
C PRO A 213 6.12 -8.79 12.26
N VAL A 214 5.75 -9.94 12.82
CA VAL A 214 6.35 -11.23 12.50
C VAL A 214 5.41 -11.98 11.58
N TYR A 215 5.86 -12.22 10.36
CA TYR A 215 5.09 -12.95 9.35
C TYR A 215 5.36 -14.45 9.47
N LYS A 216 4.31 -15.28 9.51
CA LYS A 216 4.48 -16.72 9.31
C LYS A 216 4.95 -16.94 7.88
N GLN A 217 6.14 -17.47 7.69
CA GLN A 217 6.57 -17.86 6.34
C GLN A 217 5.56 -18.88 5.80
N LYS A 218 4.97 -18.61 4.62
CA LYS A 218 4.27 -19.65 3.87
C LYS A 218 5.30 -20.76 3.62
N LYS A 219 5.10 -21.95 4.20
CA LYS A 219 5.87 -23.13 3.80
C LYS A 219 5.75 -23.22 2.27
N ALA A 220 6.89 -23.20 1.59
CA ALA A 220 6.94 -23.50 0.16
C ALA A 220 6.15 -24.80 -0.09
N PRO A 221 5.35 -24.90 -1.14
CA PRO A 221 4.71 -26.15 -1.47
C PRO A 221 5.81 -27.22 -1.57
N ARG A 222 5.69 -28.29 -0.81
CA ARG A 222 6.60 -29.44 -0.93
C ARG A 222 6.46 -29.88 -2.38
N THR A 223 7.51 -29.67 -3.18
CA THR A 223 7.63 -30.36 -4.46
C THR A 223 7.53 -31.84 -4.15
N ALA A 224 6.49 -32.48 -4.64
CA ALA A 224 6.35 -33.92 -4.54
C ALA A 224 7.53 -34.58 -5.29
N PRO A 225 8.06 -35.73 -4.80
CA PRO A 225 9.15 -36.45 -5.43
C PRO A 225 8.77 -36.96 -6.81
#